data_b65fb6715f6e47af5d787736b1ab2535
#
_entry.id   b65fb6715f6e47af5d787736b1ab2535
#
_cell.length_a   1.000
_cell.length_b   1.000
_cell.length_c   1.000
_cell.angle_alpha   90.00
_cell.angle_beta   90.00
_cell.angle_gamma   90.00
#
_symmetry.space_group_name_H-M   'P 1'
#
loop_
_entity.id
_entity.type
_entity.pdbx_description
1 polymer ?
#
loop_
_entity_poly.entity_id
_entity_poly.type
_entity_poly.pdbx_seq_one_letter_code
_entity_poly.pdbx_strand_id
1 'polypeptide(L)' 'MEANKTILQMKYARVVALFAQRSGMPLEDALAFFYDSDTYMLMSEGVADMHCRSDEYLADELMLELKEKPAPGGSR' A
#
# COMPACT_ATOMS: atom_id res chain seq x y z
N MET A 1 17.23 12.55 6.87
CA MET A 1 16.82 11.82 8.01
C MET A 1 15.89 10.68 7.67
N GLU A 2 16.10 9.53 8.23
CA GLU A 2 15.24 8.43 7.88
C GLU A 2 14.02 8.38 8.73
N ALA A 3 12.95 7.85 8.17
CA ALA A 3 11.74 7.68 8.92
C ALA A 3 11.93 6.62 9.98
N ASN A 4 11.26 6.78 11.10
CA ASN A 4 11.30 5.80 12.17
C ASN A 4 10.60 4.54 11.68
N LYS A 5 11.25 3.39 11.80
CA LYS A 5 10.70 2.14 11.31
C LYS A 5 9.37 1.78 11.95
N THR A 6 9.26 2.01 13.24
CA THR A 6 8.01 1.68 13.94
C THR A 6 6.86 2.52 13.40
N ILE A 7 7.12 3.81 13.19
CA ILE A 7 6.09 4.70 12.68
C ILE A 7 5.71 4.29 11.27
N LEU A 8 6.70 3.93 10.45
CA LEU A 8 6.43 3.49 9.09
C LEU A 8 5.60 2.22 9.06
N GLN A 9 5.88 1.28 9.94
CA GLN A 9 5.11 0.05 9.97
C GLN A 9 3.68 0.29 10.40
N MET A 10 3.47 1.21 11.33
CA MET A 10 2.11 1.56 11.71
C MET A 10 1.38 2.21 10.56
N LYS A 11 2.08 3.04 9.80
CA LYS A 11 1.51 3.66 8.61
C LYS A 11 1.12 2.61 7.58
N TYR A 12 2.00 1.66 7.32
CA TYR A 12 1.71 0.58 6.38
C TYR A 12 0.46 -0.18 6.80
N ALA A 13 0.35 -0.50 8.08
CA ALA A 13 -0.80 -1.25 8.57
C ALA A 13 -2.10 -0.50 8.32
N ARG A 14 -2.11 0.81 8.56
CA ARG A 14 -3.30 1.61 8.34
C ARG A 14 -3.66 1.69 6.86
N VAL A 15 -2.65 1.88 6.01
CA VAL A 15 -2.88 1.98 4.57
C VAL A 15 -3.41 0.66 4.03
N VAL A 16 -2.82 -0.45 4.45
CA VAL A 16 -3.27 -1.76 3.99
C VAL A 16 -4.68 -2.04 4.46
N ALA A 17 -5.00 -1.70 5.71
CA ALA A 17 -6.34 -1.92 6.23
C ALA A 17 -7.38 -1.13 5.42
N LEU A 18 -7.06 0.11 5.11
CA LEU A 18 -7.95 0.95 4.32
C LEU A 18 -8.09 0.42 2.91
N PHE A 19 -6.99 0.01 2.31
CA PHE A 19 -7.00 -0.56 0.98
C PHE A 19 -7.83 -1.86 0.94
N ALA A 20 -7.66 -2.72 1.94
CA ALA A 20 -8.43 -3.95 2.02
C ALA A 20 -9.92 -3.66 2.08
N GLN A 21 -10.28 -2.66 2.87
CA GLN A 21 -11.66 -2.26 3.01
C GLN A 21 -12.24 -1.76 1.69
N ARG A 22 -11.50 -0.92 1.00
CA ARG A 22 -11.96 -0.34 -0.25
C ARG A 22 -12.02 -1.34 -1.38
N SER A 23 -11.07 -2.27 -1.42
CA SER A 23 -11.01 -3.24 -2.51
C SER A 23 -11.87 -4.45 -2.26
N GLY A 24 -12.24 -4.69 -1.00
CA GLY A 24 -12.99 -5.89 -0.65
C GLY A 24 -12.12 -7.11 -0.51
N MET A 25 -10.81 -6.94 -0.52
CA MET A 25 -9.89 -8.07 -0.38
C MET A 25 -9.74 -8.48 1.08
N PRO A 26 -9.49 -9.77 1.33
CA PRO A 26 -9.03 -10.17 2.66
C PRO A 26 -7.74 -9.44 3.01
N LEU A 27 -7.52 -9.22 4.28
CA LEU A 27 -6.36 -8.46 4.72
C LEU A 27 -5.06 -9.08 4.23
N GLU A 28 -4.94 -10.40 4.26
CA GLU A 28 -3.69 -11.03 3.81
C GLU A 28 -3.44 -10.80 2.34
N ASP A 29 -4.48 -10.79 1.51
CA ASP A 29 -4.31 -10.53 0.09
C ASP A 29 -3.93 -9.08 -0.15
N ALA A 30 -4.56 -8.18 0.59
CA ALA A 30 -4.23 -6.76 0.48
C ALA A 30 -2.80 -6.51 0.89
N LEU A 31 -2.35 -7.19 1.94
CA LEU A 31 -0.98 -7.04 2.41
C LEU A 31 0.02 -7.53 1.37
N ALA A 32 -0.25 -8.69 0.77
CA ALA A 32 0.62 -9.23 -0.26
C ALA A 32 0.69 -8.29 -1.46
N PHE A 33 -0.45 -7.76 -1.87
CA PHE A 33 -0.50 -6.82 -2.97
C PHE A 33 0.31 -5.56 -2.64
N PHE A 34 0.15 -5.07 -1.41
CA PHE A 34 0.84 -3.87 -0.96
C PHE A 34 2.35 -4.04 -1.04
N TYR A 35 2.87 -5.14 -0.54
CA TYR A 35 4.32 -5.34 -0.54
C TYR A 35 4.88 -5.53 -1.93
N ASP A 36 4.04 -5.88 -2.91
CA ASP A 36 4.47 -6.03 -4.29
C ASP A 36 4.19 -4.77 -5.11
N SER A 37 3.66 -3.74 -4.51
CA SER A 37 3.20 -2.55 -5.22
C SER A 37 4.31 -1.53 -5.40
N ASP A 38 4.12 -0.67 -6.41
CA ASP A 38 5.01 0.48 -6.59
C ASP A 38 4.83 1.45 -5.43
N THR A 39 3.62 1.55 -4.90
CA THR A 39 3.36 2.45 -3.78
C THR A 39 4.24 2.09 -2.59
N TYR A 40 4.34 0.79 -2.27
CA TYR A 40 5.18 0.38 -1.17
C TYR A 40 6.65 0.71 -1.44
N MET A 41 7.10 0.45 -2.65
CA MET A 41 8.48 0.74 -3.01
C MET A 41 8.80 2.22 -2.83
N LEU A 42 7.91 3.08 -3.31
CA LEU A 42 8.13 4.51 -3.20
C LEU A 42 8.10 4.98 -1.75
N MET A 43 7.20 4.41 -0.95
CA MET A 43 7.13 4.76 0.46
C MET A 43 8.38 4.33 1.21
N SER A 44 8.82 3.11 0.97
CA SER A 44 9.94 2.56 1.72
C SER A 44 11.24 3.28 1.38
N GLU A 45 11.34 3.81 0.15
CA GLU A 45 12.53 4.53 -0.26
C GLU A 45 12.39 6.04 -0.06
N GLY A 46 11.24 6.50 0.39
CA GLY A 46 11.04 7.91 0.66
C GLY A 46 10.99 8.76 -0.59
N VAL A 47 10.73 8.16 -1.74
CA VAL A 47 10.72 8.89 -3.00
C VAL A 47 9.55 9.87 -3.01
N ALA A 48 9.83 11.13 -3.31
CA ALA A 48 8.82 12.19 -3.40
C ALA A 48 7.97 12.27 -2.14
N ASP A 49 8.55 11.90 -1.00
CA ASP A 49 7.87 11.97 0.29
C ASP A 49 6.56 11.17 0.32
N MET A 50 6.51 10.09 -0.43
CA MET A 50 5.31 9.26 -0.48
C MET A 50 4.89 8.78 0.91
N HIS A 51 5.86 8.49 1.77
CA HIS A 51 5.53 8.01 3.11
C HIS A 51 4.86 9.08 3.97
N CYS A 52 4.86 10.33 3.51
CA CYS A 52 4.21 11.44 4.23
C CYS A 52 2.80 11.73 3.72
N ARG A 53 2.37 11.02 2.68
CA ARG A 53 1.03 11.24 2.14
C ARG A 53 -0.01 10.66 3.09
N SER A 54 -1.26 11.11 2.93
CA SER A 54 -2.32 10.61 3.79
C SER A 54 -2.60 9.14 3.50
N ASP A 55 -3.22 8.48 4.47
CA ASP A 55 -3.60 7.08 4.29
C ASP A 55 -4.54 6.94 3.11
N GLU A 56 -5.49 7.86 2.96
CA GLU A 56 -6.44 7.84 1.85
C GLU A 56 -5.74 7.96 0.52
N TYR A 57 -4.78 8.87 0.44
CA TYR A 57 -4.04 9.06 -0.80
C TYR A 57 -3.34 7.77 -1.20
N LEU A 58 -2.67 7.14 -0.24
CA LEU A 58 -1.91 5.94 -0.52
C LEU A 58 -2.82 4.76 -0.86
N ALA A 59 -3.96 4.66 -0.17
CA ALA A 59 -4.92 3.62 -0.50
C ALA A 59 -5.49 3.82 -1.90
N ASP A 60 -5.72 5.08 -2.30
CA ASP A 60 -6.19 5.37 -3.65
C ASP A 60 -5.16 4.97 -4.70
N GLU A 61 -3.89 5.21 -4.41
CA GLU A 61 -2.82 4.80 -5.32
C GLU A 61 -2.81 3.29 -5.49
N LEU A 62 -3.02 2.56 -4.39
CA LEU A 62 -3.10 1.11 -4.47
C LEU A 62 -4.30 0.66 -5.27
N MET A 63 -5.42 1.35 -5.14
CA MET A 63 -6.59 1.03 -5.94
C MET A 63 -6.33 1.21 -7.42
N LEU A 64 -5.59 2.25 -7.78
CA LEU A 64 -5.23 2.47 -9.17
C LEU A 64 -4.33 1.36 -9.68
N GLU A 65 -3.36 0.94 -8.87
CA GLU A 65 -2.49 -0.16 -9.26
C GLU A 65 -3.28 -1.45 -9.44
N LEU A 66 -4.28 -1.65 -8.58
CA LEU A 66 -5.09 -2.85 -8.66
C LEU A 66 -5.85 -2.92 -10.00
N LYS A 67 -6.27 -1.78 -10.50
CA LYS A 67 -6.94 -1.73 -11.79
C LYS A 67 -6.00 -2.10 -12.93
N GLU A 68 -4.75 -1.68 -12.81
CA GLU A 68 -3.77 -1.92 -13.86
C GLU A 68 -3.08 -3.26 -13.73
N LYS A 69 -2.93 -3.73 -12.50
CA LYS A 69 -2.24 -4.98 -12.22
C LYS A 69 -3.10 -5.81 -11.30
N PRO A 70 -3.91 -6.69 -11.83
CA PRO A 70 -4.76 -7.51 -10.98
C PRO A 70 -3.96 -8.22 -9.91
N ALA A 71 -4.59 -8.49 -8.79
CA ALA A 71 -3.92 -9.08 -7.66
C ALA A 71 -3.29 -10.42 -8.04
N PRO A 72 -2.13 -10.74 -7.46
CA PRO A 72 -1.50 -12.01 -7.73
C PRO A 72 -2.44 -13.14 -7.33
N GLY A 73 -2.45 -14.16 -8.10
CA GLY A 73 -3.31 -15.29 -7.86
C GLY A 73 -4.72 -15.08 -8.32
N GLY A 74 -5.04 -13.91 -8.69
CA GLY A 74 -6.34 -13.62 -9.18
C GLY A 74 -6.53 -14.03 -10.57
N SER A 75 -5.69 -14.30 -11.28
CA SER A 75 -5.91 -14.67 -12.47
C SER A 75 -5.03 -14.90 -13.25
N ARG A 76 -5.09 -15.16 -13.67
CA ARG A 76 -4.48 -15.46 -14.49
C ARG A 76 -4.70 -16.00 -15.04
#